data_e62fbb268d4a73e98075f73177a5cd82
#
_entry.id   e62fbb268d4a73e98075f73177a5cd82
#
_cell.length_a   1.000
_cell.length_b   1.000
_cell.length_c   1.000
_cell.angle_alpha   90.00
_cell.angle_beta   90.00
_cell.angle_gamma   90.00
#
_symmetry.space_group_name_H-M   'P 1'
#
loop_
_entity.id
_entity.type
_entity.pdbx_description
1 polymer ?
#
loop_
_entity_poly.entity_id
_entity_poly.type
_entity_poly.pdbx_seq_one_letter_code
_entity_poly.pdbx_strand_id
1 'polypeptide(L)'
;MQLRRATIDDLPLLQGWDAKAHVIAATGADDAYPWAEELPRDLPWRELLIGALVGRPVGVMQIIDPQVEETHYWGECEPNLRAIDIWIGEEADLGRGFGSDMMRLALARCFADAAVTAVLVDPLAANGRAHRFYERFGFKRIARRFFGEDDCFVYRLERADWSPG
;
A
#
# COMPACT_ATOMS: atom_id res chain seq x y z
N MET A 1 14.82 -8.17 4.52
CA MET A 1 13.59 -7.32 4.63
C MET A 1 12.57 -8.07 5.47
N GLN A 2 11.86 -7.38 6.36
CA GLN A 2 10.72 -7.91 7.10
C GLN A 2 9.60 -6.86 7.13
N LEU A 3 8.35 -7.32 7.24
CA LEU A 3 7.21 -6.48 7.55
C LEU A 3 6.84 -6.70 9.02
N ARG A 4 6.82 -5.64 9.81
CA ARG A 4 6.33 -5.65 11.18
C ARG A 4 5.13 -4.74 11.32
N ARG A 5 4.28 -5.00 12.29
CA ARG A 5 3.18 -4.09 12.62
C ARG A 5 3.73 -2.70 13.01
N ALA A 6 3.10 -1.66 12.50
CA ALA A 6 3.34 -0.29 12.96
C ALA A 6 2.73 -0.11 14.36
N THR A 7 3.38 0.68 15.19
CA THR A 7 2.95 0.98 16.55
C THR A 7 2.96 2.47 16.80
N ILE A 8 2.42 2.91 17.93
CA ILE A 8 2.42 4.33 18.28
C ILE A 8 3.83 4.92 18.40
N ASP A 9 4.84 4.09 18.66
CA ASP A 9 6.25 4.53 18.70
C ASP A 9 6.77 4.93 17.32
N ASP A 10 6.12 4.50 16.24
CA ASP A 10 6.45 4.87 14.86
C ASP A 10 5.85 6.23 14.46
N LEU A 11 5.00 6.85 15.28
CA LEU A 11 4.29 8.08 14.95
C LEU A 11 5.21 9.21 14.46
N PRO A 12 6.31 9.56 15.15
CA PRO A 12 7.20 10.63 14.68
C PRO A 12 7.85 10.31 13.32
N LEU A 13 8.18 9.04 13.09
CA LEU A 13 8.76 8.56 11.84
C LEU A 13 7.77 8.73 10.68
N LEU A 14 6.53 8.27 10.86
CA LEU A 14 5.50 8.29 9.83
C LEU A 14 5.10 9.72 9.47
N GLN A 15 4.90 10.59 10.48
CA GLN A 15 4.66 12.02 10.26
C GLN A 15 5.83 12.69 9.52
N GLY A 16 7.07 12.32 9.85
CA GLY A 16 8.25 12.82 9.15
C GLY A 16 8.32 12.37 7.69
N TRP A 17 7.85 11.16 7.37
CA TRP A 17 7.80 10.66 6.00
C TRP A 17 6.70 11.34 5.18
N ASP A 18 5.51 11.54 5.75
CA ASP A 18 4.40 12.21 5.06
C ASP A 18 4.74 13.65 4.64
N ALA A 19 5.61 14.31 5.39
CA ALA A 19 6.07 15.65 5.05
C ALA A 19 7.10 15.72 3.89
N LYS A 20 7.55 14.57 3.37
CA LYS A 20 8.57 14.53 2.33
C LYS A 20 7.97 14.74 0.95
N ALA A 21 8.62 15.58 0.14
CA ALA A 21 8.13 15.95 -1.19
C ALA A 21 7.84 14.75 -2.11
N HIS A 22 8.69 13.71 -2.07
CA HIS A 22 8.49 12.51 -2.90
C HIS A 22 7.31 11.64 -2.42
N VAL A 23 7.00 11.67 -1.12
CA VAL A 23 5.82 10.98 -0.58
C VAL A 23 4.56 11.73 -0.99
N ILE A 24 4.50 13.04 -0.75
CA ILE A 24 3.39 13.91 -1.17
C ILE A 24 3.12 13.74 -2.67
N ALA A 25 4.17 13.74 -3.51
CA ALA A 25 4.02 13.54 -4.95
C ALA A 25 3.49 12.15 -5.34
N ALA A 26 3.64 11.16 -4.48
CA ALA A 26 3.18 9.79 -4.73
C ALA A 26 1.77 9.53 -4.21
N THR A 27 1.38 10.17 -3.09
CA THR A 27 0.13 9.90 -2.36
C THR A 27 -0.95 10.98 -2.56
N GLY A 28 -0.58 12.17 -3.02
CA GLY A 28 -1.46 13.33 -3.07
C GLY A 28 -1.16 14.35 -1.97
N ALA A 29 -1.47 15.63 -2.21
CA ALA A 29 -1.02 16.72 -1.34
C ALA A 29 -1.92 16.95 -0.11
N ASP A 30 -3.14 16.47 -0.14
CA ASP A 30 -4.18 16.90 0.81
C ASP A 30 -4.44 15.94 1.97
N ASP A 31 -3.80 14.77 1.99
CA ASP A 31 -4.09 13.72 2.95
C ASP A 31 -2.87 13.34 3.82
N ALA A 32 -2.54 14.23 4.76
CA ALA A 32 -1.74 13.77 5.89
C ALA A 32 -2.55 12.67 6.63
N TYR A 33 -2.09 11.44 6.52
CA TYR A 33 -2.77 10.31 7.15
C TYR A 33 -2.84 10.52 8.67
N PRO A 34 -3.99 10.33 9.34
CA PRO A 34 -4.17 10.63 10.76
C PRO A 34 -3.52 9.57 11.66
N TRP A 35 -2.21 9.42 11.56
CA TRP A 35 -1.42 8.37 12.22
C TRP A 35 -1.66 8.27 13.72
N ALA A 36 -1.78 9.41 14.41
CA ALA A 36 -1.98 9.43 15.87
C ALA A 36 -3.30 8.75 16.29
N GLU A 37 -4.31 8.86 15.45
CA GLU A 37 -5.64 8.27 15.66
C GLU A 37 -5.68 6.83 15.19
N GLU A 38 -4.97 6.51 14.10
CA GLU A 38 -5.08 5.24 13.41
C GLU A 38 -4.12 4.15 13.95
N LEU A 39 -2.93 4.52 14.42
CA LEU A 39 -1.96 3.55 14.95
C LEU A 39 -2.46 2.74 16.16
N PRO A 40 -3.24 3.33 17.12
CA PRO A 40 -3.77 2.58 18.25
C PRO A 40 -4.92 1.63 17.88
N ARG A 41 -5.54 1.79 16.70
CA ARG A 41 -6.70 1.01 16.30
C ARG A 41 -6.30 -0.39 15.87
N ASP A 42 -6.91 -1.39 16.46
CA ASP A 42 -6.78 -2.79 16.05
C ASP A 42 -8.01 -3.19 15.22
N LEU A 43 -7.91 -2.99 13.91
CA LEU A 43 -9.00 -3.22 12.97
C LEU A 43 -8.79 -4.54 12.25
N PRO A 44 -9.78 -5.46 12.26
CA PRO A 44 -9.63 -6.79 11.64
C PRO A 44 -9.50 -6.74 10.12
N TRP A 45 -9.92 -5.64 9.49
CA TRP A 45 -9.87 -5.44 8.06
C TRP A 45 -8.63 -4.69 7.57
N ARG A 46 -7.71 -4.26 8.48
CA ARG A 46 -6.54 -3.47 8.12
C ARG A 46 -5.29 -3.90 8.86
N GLU A 47 -4.19 -3.94 8.14
CA GLU A 47 -2.86 -4.05 8.70
C GLU A 47 -2.02 -2.82 8.33
N LEU A 48 -1.50 -2.10 9.33
CA LEU A 48 -0.49 -1.06 9.16
C LEU A 48 0.89 -1.66 9.42
N LEU A 49 1.77 -1.61 8.42
CA LEU A 49 3.03 -2.33 8.44
C LEU A 49 4.21 -1.42 8.11
N ILE A 50 5.30 -1.59 8.86
CA ILE A 50 6.60 -0.99 8.56
C ILE A 50 7.48 -2.04 7.88
N GLY A 51 7.98 -1.69 6.70
CA GLY A 51 9.08 -2.41 6.07
C GLY A 51 10.40 -2.05 6.73
N ALA A 52 11.14 -3.05 7.23
CA ALA A 52 12.41 -2.84 7.90
C ALA A 52 13.51 -3.74 7.34
N LEU A 53 14.70 -3.15 7.13
CA LEU A 53 15.91 -3.86 6.74
C LEU A 53 16.88 -3.86 7.93
N VAL A 54 17.12 -5.06 8.51
CA VAL A 54 18.00 -5.22 9.69
C VAL A 54 17.62 -4.24 10.81
N GLY A 55 16.31 -4.14 11.11
CA GLY A 55 15.76 -3.24 12.14
C GLY A 55 15.60 -1.78 11.73
N ARG A 56 16.20 -1.31 10.62
CA ARG A 56 16.04 0.05 10.12
C ARG A 56 14.75 0.16 9.30
N PRO A 57 13.80 1.03 9.68
CA PRO A 57 12.61 1.30 8.87
C PRO A 57 12.99 1.90 7.51
N VAL A 58 12.32 1.47 6.44
CA VAL A 58 12.55 1.94 5.07
C VAL A 58 11.29 2.41 4.36
N GLY A 59 10.13 1.98 4.82
CA GLY A 59 8.85 2.37 4.22
C GLY A 59 7.68 1.87 5.05
N VAL A 60 6.50 2.26 4.64
CA VAL A 60 5.22 1.89 5.25
C VAL A 60 4.29 1.33 4.20
N MET A 61 3.38 0.48 4.63
CA MET A 61 2.31 -0.02 3.79
C MET A 61 1.07 -0.36 4.61
N GLN A 62 -0.06 -0.38 3.94
CA GLN A 62 -1.31 -0.90 4.45
C GLN A 62 -1.74 -2.10 3.61
N ILE A 63 -2.36 -3.08 4.27
CA ILE A 63 -3.14 -4.13 3.62
C ILE A 63 -4.55 -4.01 4.16
N ILE A 64 -5.52 -3.84 3.27
CA ILE A 64 -6.90 -3.50 3.59
C ILE A 64 -7.82 -4.54 2.96
N ASP A 65 -8.88 -4.92 3.66
CA ASP A 65 -10.04 -5.57 3.05
C ASP A 65 -11.01 -4.48 2.57
N PRO A 66 -11.07 -4.22 1.25
CA PRO A 66 -11.80 -3.07 0.72
C PRO A 66 -13.32 -3.20 0.82
N GLN A 67 -13.85 -4.41 1.06
CA GLN A 67 -15.29 -4.64 1.18
C GLN A 67 -15.84 -4.16 2.52
N VAL A 68 -15.05 -4.27 3.59
CA VAL A 68 -15.47 -3.98 4.97
C VAL A 68 -14.77 -2.77 5.57
N GLU A 69 -13.96 -2.08 4.78
CA GLU A 69 -13.30 -0.84 5.16
C GLU A 69 -14.37 0.24 5.44
N GLU A 70 -14.24 0.95 6.58
CA GLU A 70 -15.27 1.81 7.17
C GLU A 70 -15.71 2.99 6.31
N THR A 71 -14.77 3.57 5.52
CA THR A 71 -15.06 4.76 4.72
C THR A 71 -15.67 4.42 3.37
N HIS A 72 -15.71 3.14 3.03
CA HIS A 72 -16.13 2.67 1.70
C HIS A 72 -15.36 3.35 0.56
N TYR A 73 -14.06 3.59 0.78
CA TYR A 73 -13.18 4.23 -0.19
C TYR A 73 -13.28 3.58 -1.59
N TRP A 74 -13.30 2.26 -1.63
CA TRP A 74 -13.41 1.49 -2.87
C TRP A 74 -14.85 1.43 -3.42
N GLY A 75 -15.85 1.88 -2.65
CA GLY A 75 -17.25 1.70 -2.96
C GLY A 75 -17.69 0.25 -2.86
N GLU A 76 -18.69 -0.15 -3.66
CA GLU A 76 -19.09 -1.55 -3.74
C GLU A 76 -18.00 -2.35 -4.47
N CYS A 77 -17.51 -3.39 -3.82
CA CYS A 77 -16.54 -4.32 -4.39
C CYS A 77 -16.90 -5.77 -4.02
N GLU A 78 -16.39 -6.70 -4.80
CA GLU A 78 -16.56 -8.12 -4.54
C GLU A 78 -15.84 -8.55 -3.25
N PRO A 79 -16.28 -9.64 -2.59
CA PRO A 79 -15.61 -10.16 -1.41
C PRO A 79 -14.24 -10.75 -1.74
N ASN A 80 -13.45 -10.94 -0.67
CA ASN A 80 -12.16 -11.63 -0.74
C ASN A 80 -11.09 -10.90 -1.57
N LEU A 81 -11.19 -9.60 -1.68
CA LEU A 81 -10.11 -8.76 -2.20
C LEU A 81 -9.20 -8.29 -1.07
N ARG A 82 -7.98 -7.85 -1.44
CA ARG A 82 -7.15 -6.99 -0.62
C ARG A 82 -6.76 -5.76 -1.44
N ALA A 83 -6.57 -4.64 -0.77
CA ALA A 83 -5.98 -3.45 -1.36
C ALA A 83 -4.66 -3.14 -0.63
N ILE A 84 -3.67 -2.60 -1.33
CA ILE A 84 -2.35 -2.29 -0.78
C ILE A 84 -1.99 -0.85 -1.11
N ASP A 85 -1.62 -0.08 -0.05
CA ASP A 85 -0.89 1.16 -0.16
C ASP A 85 0.56 0.93 0.25
N ILE A 86 1.50 1.56 -0.44
CA ILE A 86 2.93 1.41 -0.17
C ILE A 86 3.69 2.67 -0.56
N TRP A 87 4.57 3.14 0.32
CA TRP A 87 5.59 4.14 -0.03
C TRP A 87 6.89 3.98 0.77
N ILE A 88 7.96 4.46 0.17
CA ILE A 88 9.30 4.49 0.77
C ILE A 88 9.46 5.82 1.49
N GLY A 89 9.89 5.77 2.74
CA GLY A 89 9.96 6.94 3.60
C GLY A 89 11.09 7.90 3.25
N GLU A 90 12.29 7.40 2.92
CA GLU A 90 13.44 8.23 2.61
C GLU A 90 13.71 8.28 1.10
N GLU A 91 13.94 9.48 0.55
CA GLU A 91 14.27 9.65 -0.86
C GLU A 91 15.54 8.88 -1.27
N ALA A 92 16.53 8.84 -0.39
CA ALA A 92 17.76 8.09 -0.59
C ALA A 92 17.57 6.56 -0.67
N ASP A 93 16.43 6.06 -0.23
CA ASP A 93 16.07 4.63 -0.30
C ASP A 93 15.28 4.27 -1.57
N LEU A 94 14.89 5.27 -2.35
CA LEU A 94 14.20 5.05 -3.62
C LEU A 94 15.12 4.37 -4.65
N GLY A 95 14.57 3.45 -5.43
CA GLY A 95 15.30 2.76 -6.49
C GLY A 95 16.26 1.66 -6.01
N ARG A 96 16.32 1.39 -4.70
CA ARG A 96 17.20 0.39 -4.09
C ARG A 96 16.57 -1.02 -3.96
N GLY A 97 15.39 -1.22 -4.51
CA GLY A 97 14.68 -2.51 -4.45
C GLY A 97 13.81 -2.72 -3.22
N PHE A 98 13.88 -1.83 -2.20
CA PHE A 98 13.15 -2.02 -0.94
C PHE A 98 11.63 -2.09 -1.12
N GLY A 99 11.06 -1.25 -1.99
CA GLY A 99 9.64 -1.35 -2.33
C GLY A 99 9.27 -2.69 -2.96
N SER A 100 10.16 -3.28 -3.77
CA SER A 100 9.93 -4.59 -4.37
C SER A 100 9.95 -5.69 -3.32
N ASP A 101 10.86 -5.62 -2.37
CA ASP A 101 10.94 -6.61 -1.28
C ASP A 101 9.71 -6.51 -0.37
N MET A 102 9.27 -5.27 -0.04
CA MET A 102 8.05 -5.04 0.73
C MET A 102 6.82 -5.60 -0.01
N MET A 103 6.68 -5.31 -1.31
CA MET A 103 5.55 -5.78 -2.11
C MET A 103 5.51 -7.31 -2.20
N ARG A 104 6.65 -8.00 -2.40
CA ARG A 104 6.69 -9.47 -2.39
C ARG A 104 6.18 -10.05 -1.08
N LEU A 105 6.63 -9.49 0.04
CA LEU A 105 6.18 -9.93 1.37
C LEU A 105 4.68 -9.66 1.59
N ALA A 106 4.18 -8.52 1.13
CA ALA A 106 2.77 -8.18 1.24
C ALA A 106 1.88 -9.08 0.38
N LEU A 107 2.27 -9.35 -0.86
CA LEU A 107 1.53 -10.27 -1.74
C LEU A 107 1.52 -11.69 -1.18
N ALA A 108 2.65 -12.17 -0.67
CA ALA A 108 2.70 -13.47 0.00
C ALA A 108 1.77 -13.52 1.22
N ARG A 109 1.69 -12.42 1.99
CA ARG A 109 0.79 -12.28 3.14
C ARG A 109 -0.68 -12.25 2.73
N CYS A 110 -1.04 -11.48 1.70
CA CYS A 110 -2.41 -11.44 1.16
C CYS A 110 -2.86 -12.81 0.67
N PHE A 111 -2.03 -13.47 -0.12
CA PHE A 111 -2.37 -14.75 -0.72
C PHE A 111 -2.12 -15.97 0.19
N ALA A 112 -1.63 -15.79 1.40
CA ALA A 112 -1.61 -16.84 2.43
C ALA A 112 -3.04 -17.26 2.83
N ASP A 113 -3.99 -16.34 2.81
CA ASP A 113 -5.42 -16.65 2.92
C ASP A 113 -5.92 -17.18 1.55
N ALA A 114 -6.29 -18.47 1.52
CA ALA A 114 -6.75 -19.12 0.30
C ALA A 114 -8.06 -18.51 -0.28
N ALA A 115 -8.83 -17.80 0.53
CA ALA A 115 -10.05 -17.12 0.10
C ALA A 115 -9.77 -15.85 -0.72
N VAL A 116 -8.61 -15.20 -0.53
CA VAL A 116 -8.26 -13.97 -1.26
C VAL A 116 -8.10 -14.28 -2.75
N THR A 117 -8.89 -13.63 -3.59
CA THR A 117 -8.95 -13.86 -5.04
C THR A 117 -8.05 -12.92 -5.82
N ALA A 118 -7.92 -11.68 -5.38
CA ALA A 118 -7.08 -10.68 -6.04
C ALA A 118 -6.61 -9.58 -5.09
N VAL A 119 -5.61 -8.82 -5.54
CA VAL A 119 -5.09 -7.63 -4.86
C VAL A 119 -5.25 -6.42 -5.76
N LEU A 120 -5.68 -5.29 -5.17
CA LEU A 120 -5.89 -4.01 -5.82
C LEU A 120 -4.84 -2.99 -5.39
N VAL A 121 -4.52 -2.07 -6.28
CA VAL A 121 -3.76 -0.84 -6.01
C VAL A 121 -4.31 0.29 -6.88
N ASP A 122 -4.20 1.55 -6.43
CA ASP A 122 -4.78 2.71 -7.11
C ASP A 122 -3.83 3.91 -7.20
N PRO A 123 -2.65 3.73 -7.80
CA PRO A 123 -1.71 4.84 -7.95
C PRO A 123 -2.32 6.02 -8.72
N LEU A 124 -1.91 7.24 -8.34
CA LEU A 124 -2.23 8.46 -9.08
C LEU A 124 -1.93 8.27 -10.57
N ALA A 125 -2.82 8.73 -11.44
CA ALA A 125 -2.67 8.61 -12.89
C ALA A 125 -1.39 9.30 -13.41
N ALA A 126 -0.92 10.33 -12.73
CA ALA A 126 0.33 11.01 -13.03
C ALA A 126 1.60 10.24 -12.58
N ASN A 127 1.45 9.23 -11.70
CA ASN A 127 2.59 8.51 -11.12
C ASN A 127 3.08 7.36 -12.02
N GLY A 128 3.67 7.69 -13.16
CA GLY A 128 4.21 6.69 -14.11
C GLY A 128 5.28 5.75 -13.54
N ARG A 129 5.92 6.12 -12.42
CA ARG A 129 6.87 5.25 -11.71
C ARG A 129 6.12 4.11 -11.00
N ALA A 130 5.02 4.43 -10.32
CA ALA A 130 4.18 3.44 -9.66
C ALA A 130 3.54 2.49 -10.68
N HIS A 131 3.08 2.99 -11.84
CA HIS A 131 2.53 2.14 -12.89
C HIS A 131 3.52 1.06 -13.32
N ARG A 132 4.74 1.45 -13.69
CA ARG A 132 5.80 0.49 -14.07
C ARG A 132 6.19 -0.45 -12.93
N PHE A 133 6.09 0.03 -11.67
CA PHE A 133 6.35 -0.79 -10.50
C PHE A 133 5.31 -1.91 -10.37
N TYR A 134 4.03 -1.59 -10.40
CA TYR A 134 2.95 -2.59 -10.28
C TYR A 134 2.89 -3.54 -11.47
N GLU A 135 3.08 -3.04 -12.68
CA GLU A 135 3.11 -3.87 -13.90
C GLU A 135 4.19 -4.95 -13.85
N ARG A 136 5.37 -4.66 -13.26
CA ARG A 136 6.42 -5.69 -13.05
C ARG A 136 6.02 -6.81 -12.10
N PHE A 137 5.03 -6.58 -11.22
CA PHE A 137 4.45 -7.60 -10.35
C PHE A 137 3.29 -8.35 -10.99
N GLY A 138 2.94 -8.04 -12.22
CA GLY A 138 1.84 -8.67 -12.95
C GLY A 138 0.48 -8.01 -12.75
N PHE A 139 0.43 -6.88 -12.04
CA PHE A 139 -0.81 -6.11 -11.95
C PHE A 139 -1.22 -5.59 -13.33
N LYS A 140 -2.51 -5.69 -13.63
CA LYS A 140 -3.12 -5.21 -14.88
C LYS A 140 -4.01 -4.01 -14.57
N ARG A 141 -3.87 -2.94 -15.35
CA ARG A 141 -4.76 -1.80 -15.25
C ARG A 141 -6.16 -2.17 -15.72
N ILE A 142 -7.15 -1.98 -14.86
CA ILE A 142 -8.55 -2.36 -15.12
C ILE A 142 -9.48 -1.16 -15.25
N ALA A 143 -9.13 0.01 -14.66
CA ALA A 143 -9.97 1.19 -14.69
C ALA A 143 -9.16 2.48 -14.50
N ARG A 144 -9.80 3.61 -14.77
CA ARG A 144 -9.42 4.94 -14.28
C ARG A 144 -10.57 5.45 -13.43
N ARG A 145 -10.27 5.97 -12.25
CA ARG A 145 -11.28 6.37 -11.29
C ARG A 145 -10.80 7.56 -10.46
N PHE A 146 -11.73 8.43 -10.12
CA PHE A 146 -11.49 9.46 -9.11
C PHE A 146 -11.83 8.92 -7.73
N PHE A 147 -10.88 9.07 -6.80
CA PHE A 147 -11.06 8.86 -5.37
C PHE A 147 -10.98 10.24 -4.71
N GLY A 148 -12.14 10.81 -4.33
CA GLY A 148 -12.18 12.23 -4.00
C GLY A 148 -11.73 13.09 -5.18
N GLU A 149 -10.70 13.89 -5.00
CA GLU A 149 -10.09 14.73 -6.05
C GLU A 149 -8.93 14.01 -6.78
N ASP A 150 -8.47 12.87 -6.28
CA ASP A 150 -7.36 12.13 -6.85
C ASP A 150 -7.77 11.33 -8.08
N ASP A 151 -7.14 11.65 -9.21
CA ASP A 151 -7.29 10.91 -10.46
C ASP A 151 -6.34 9.70 -10.44
N CYS A 152 -6.88 8.49 -10.36
CA CYS A 152 -6.12 7.26 -10.18
C CYS A 152 -6.35 6.26 -11.31
N PHE A 153 -5.35 5.42 -11.55
CA PHE A 153 -5.54 4.16 -12.27
C PHE A 153 -5.69 3.02 -11.28
N VAL A 154 -6.73 2.22 -11.46
CA VAL A 154 -6.94 1.00 -10.67
C VAL A 154 -6.24 -0.15 -11.36
N TYR A 155 -5.41 -0.85 -10.61
CA TYR A 155 -4.71 -2.05 -11.03
C TYR A 155 -5.16 -3.24 -10.18
N ARG A 156 -5.16 -4.43 -10.79
CA ARG A 156 -5.56 -5.68 -10.16
C ARG A 156 -4.57 -6.78 -10.49
N LEU A 157 -4.18 -7.55 -9.48
CA LEU A 157 -3.41 -8.78 -9.60
C LEU A 157 -4.30 -9.95 -9.17
N GLU A 158 -4.63 -10.82 -10.10
CA GLU A 158 -5.37 -12.03 -9.80
C GLU A 158 -4.47 -13.05 -9.10
N ARG A 159 -5.05 -13.83 -8.18
CA ARG A 159 -4.33 -14.96 -7.55
C ARG A 159 -3.70 -15.89 -8.58
N ALA A 160 -4.40 -16.18 -9.69
CA ALA A 160 -3.92 -17.08 -10.74
C ALA A 160 -2.69 -16.55 -11.48
N ASP A 161 -2.49 -15.23 -11.50
CA ASP A 161 -1.35 -14.58 -12.14
C ASP A 161 -0.17 -14.36 -11.15
N TRP A 162 -0.39 -14.59 -9.85
CA TRP A 162 0.65 -14.44 -8.84
C TRP A 162 1.48 -15.71 -8.70
N SER A 163 2.80 -15.54 -8.68
CA SER A 163 3.75 -16.62 -8.36
C SER A 163 4.60 -16.20 -7.15
N PRO A 164 4.66 -17.02 -6.10
CA PRO A 164 5.62 -16.80 -5.03
C PRO A 164 7.02 -16.87 -5.62
N GLY A 165 7.78 -15.78 -5.52
CA GLY A 165 9.16 -15.68 -6.00
C GLY A 165 10.13 -16.42 -5.09
#